data_4f32854ac14eb9f62abc169cc80e2b7c
#
_entry.id   4f32854ac14eb9f62abc169cc80e2b7c
#
_cell.length_a   1.000
_cell.length_b   1.000
_cell.length_c   1.000
_cell.angle_alpha   90.00
_cell.angle_beta   90.00
_cell.angle_gamma   90.00
#
_symmetry.space_group_name_H-M   'P 1'
#
loop_
_entity.id
_entity.type
_entity.pdbx_description
1 polymer ?
#
loop_
_entity_poly.entity_id
_entity_poly.type
_entity_poly.pdbx_seq_one_letter_code
_entity_poly.pdbx_strand_id
1 'polypeptide(L)' 'MSYDIQKVINIAKAEVGYLEKKSNSKLDNKTANAGKANYTKYWRDLASGMQGQPWCNCFINWCFLKAYGKA' A
#
# COMPACT_ATOMS: atom_id res chain seq x y z
N MET A 1 21.16 -0.21 -14.25
CA MET A 1 19.89 -0.91 -14.41
C MET A 1 18.74 0.09 -14.42
N SER A 2 17.86 -0.05 -15.36
CA SER A 2 16.69 0.81 -15.44
C SER A 2 15.46 0.04 -14.98
N TYR A 3 14.55 0.74 -14.31
CA TYR A 3 13.27 0.18 -13.91
C TYR A 3 12.28 0.30 -15.07
N ASP A 4 11.43 -0.71 -15.20
CA ASP A 4 10.27 -0.63 -16.08
C ASP A 4 9.15 0.07 -15.31
N ILE A 5 9.03 1.37 -15.51
CA ILE A 5 8.04 2.17 -14.80
C ILE A 5 6.60 1.70 -15.08
N GLN A 6 6.37 1.10 -16.24
CA GLN A 6 5.04 0.58 -16.56
C GLN A 6 4.64 -0.55 -15.60
N LYS A 7 5.59 -1.35 -15.16
CA LYS A 7 5.33 -2.40 -14.18
C LYS A 7 4.82 -1.82 -12.86
N VAL A 8 5.45 -0.73 -12.41
CA VAL A 8 5.03 -0.03 -11.20
C VAL A 8 3.64 0.58 -11.39
N ILE A 9 3.39 1.20 -12.54
CA ILE A 9 2.10 1.81 -12.85
C ILE A 9 0.99 0.76 -12.86
N ASN A 10 1.24 -0.42 -13.44
CA ASN A 10 0.25 -1.49 -13.48
C ASN A 10 -0.11 -1.98 -12.09
N ILE A 11 0.87 -2.08 -11.19
CA ILE A 11 0.63 -2.46 -9.80
C ILE A 11 -0.23 -1.38 -9.11
N ALA A 12 0.10 -0.11 -9.31
CA ALA A 12 -0.68 0.98 -8.73
C ALA A 12 -2.12 0.99 -9.23
N LYS A 13 -2.33 0.73 -10.52
CA LYS A 13 -3.68 0.68 -11.10
C LYS A 13 -4.51 -0.44 -10.48
N ALA A 14 -3.89 -1.58 -10.20
CA ALA A 14 -4.60 -2.72 -9.59
C ALA A 14 -5.09 -2.39 -8.18
N GLU A 15 -4.53 -1.37 -7.52
CA GLU A 15 -4.90 -0.97 -6.17
C GLU A 15 -5.98 0.12 -6.15
N VAL A 16 -6.41 0.63 -7.30
CA VAL A 16 -7.47 1.64 -7.34
C VAL A 16 -8.71 1.10 -6.61
N GLY A 17 -9.27 1.91 -5.73
CA GLY A 17 -10.40 1.52 -4.91
C GLY A 17 -10.03 1.02 -3.51
N TYR A 18 -8.74 0.89 -3.20
CA TYR A 18 -8.33 0.49 -1.85
C TYR A 18 -8.63 1.61 -0.86
N LEU A 19 -9.34 1.26 0.21
CA LEU A 19 -9.70 2.20 1.27
C LEU A 19 -8.87 1.93 2.51
N GLU A 20 -8.32 2.99 3.11
CA GLU A 20 -7.62 2.88 4.39
C GLU A 20 -8.56 2.31 5.44
N LYS A 21 -8.01 1.72 6.48
CA LYS A 21 -8.77 0.99 7.49
C LYS A 21 -8.82 1.77 8.79
N LYS A 22 -9.85 1.48 9.58
CA LYS A 22 -10.01 2.09 10.91
C LYS A 22 -9.21 1.35 11.99
N SER A 23 -8.68 0.17 11.69
CA SER A 23 -7.90 -0.64 12.61
C SER A 23 -7.04 -1.63 11.81
N ASN A 24 -6.18 -2.36 12.50
CA ASN A 24 -5.25 -3.30 11.90
C ASN A 24 -5.94 -4.64 11.57
N SER A 25 -7.01 -4.57 10.78
CA SER A 25 -7.81 -5.73 10.43
C SER A 25 -8.32 -5.62 9.00
N LYS A 26 -8.50 -6.75 8.33
CA LYS A 26 -9.01 -6.83 6.95
C LYS A 26 -8.15 -6.03 5.96
N LEU A 27 -6.84 -5.98 6.19
CA LEU A 27 -5.93 -5.14 5.40
C LEU A 27 -5.87 -5.54 3.93
N ASP A 28 -6.06 -6.82 3.61
CA ASP A 28 -6.00 -7.31 2.23
C ASP A 28 -7.30 -7.13 1.46
N ASN A 29 -8.39 -6.76 2.14
CA ASN A 29 -9.66 -6.49 1.47
C ASN A 29 -9.72 -5.02 1.10
N LYS A 30 -10.06 -4.71 -0.14
CA LYS A 30 -10.02 -3.32 -0.61
C LYS A 30 -10.96 -2.39 0.14
N THR A 31 -12.15 -2.87 0.51
CA THR A 31 -13.20 -1.99 1.02
C THR A 31 -13.64 -2.29 2.45
N ALA A 32 -13.30 -3.47 2.99
CA ALA A 32 -13.72 -3.84 4.34
C ALA A 32 -12.98 -3.02 5.39
N ASN A 33 -13.63 -2.83 6.54
CA ASN A 33 -13.07 -2.13 7.69
C ASN A 33 -12.60 -0.71 7.35
N ALA A 34 -13.29 -0.05 6.42
CA ALA A 34 -12.93 1.29 5.97
C ALA A 34 -13.07 2.31 7.10
N GLY A 35 -12.13 3.27 7.16
CA GLY A 35 -12.14 4.31 8.17
C GLY A 35 -11.06 5.32 7.88
N LYS A 36 -10.75 6.18 8.86
CA LYS A 36 -9.82 7.30 8.68
C LYS A 36 -8.61 7.21 9.61
N ALA A 37 -8.21 6.00 9.98
CA ALA A 37 -7.10 5.80 10.92
C ALA A 37 -5.76 5.51 10.24
N ASN A 38 -5.70 5.55 8.90
CA ASN A 38 -4.48 5.34 8.11
C ASN A 38 -3.88 3.93 8.27
N TYR A 39 -4.67 2.92 8.58
CA TYR A 39 -4.21 1.54 8.59
C TYR A 39 -4.29 0.98 7.18
N THR A 40 -3.19 0.42 6.66
CA THR A 40 -3.13 -0.12 5.31
C THR A 40 -2.24 -1.36 5.25
N LYS A 41 -2.47 -2.20 4.23
CA LYS A 41 -1.56 -3.31 3.94
C LYS A 41 -0.18 -2.80 3.48
N TYR A 42 -0.12 -1.58 2.96
CA TYR A 42 1.14 -1.00 2.49
C TYR A 42 2.11 -0.78 3.66
N TRP A 43 1.63 -0.20 4.77
CA TRP A 43 2.44 -0.08 5.98
C TRP A 43 2.77 -1.45 6.56
N ARG A 44 1.80 -2.38 6.57
CA ARG A 44 2.05 -3.72 7.07
C ARG A 44 3.24 -4.37 6.37
N ASP A 45 3.33 -4.22 5.04
CA ASP A 45 4.36 -4.89 4.24
C ASP A 45 5.70 -4.16 4.29
N LEU A 46 5.71 -2.84 4.45
CA LEU A 46 6.93 -2.04 4.46
C LEU A 46 7.44 -1.73 5.85
N ALA A 47 6.58 -1.28 6.75
CA ALA A 47 6.97 -0.83 8.08
C ALA A 47 5.76 -0.86 9.00
N SER A 48 5.42 -2.02 9.52
CA SER A 48 4.18 -2.23 10.29
C SER A 48 4.08 -1.31 11.53
N GLY A 49 5.22 -0.87 12.06
CA GLY A 49 5.23 0.06 13.19
C GLY A 49 4.77 1.47 12.84
N MET A 50 4.58 1.77 11.55
CA MET A 50 4.14 3.07 11.08
C MET A 50 2.64 3.13 10.81
N GLN A 51 1.90 2.08 11.10
CA GLN A 51 0.44 2.11 10.95
C GLN A 51 -0.14 3.32 11.68
N GLY A 52 -1.10 3.96 11.06
CA GLY A 52 -1.69 5.17 11.61
C GLY A 52 -1.10 6.46 11.06
N GLN A 53 0.00 6.38 10.34
CA GLN A 53 0.65 7.55 9.72
C GLN A 53 0.15 7.73 8.28
N PRO A 54 0.25 8.97 7.72
CA PRO A 54 -0.10 9.18 6.31
C PRO A 54 0.68 8.22 5.40
N TRP A 55 0.01 7.65 4.40
CA TRP A 55 0.57 6.53 3.65
C TRP A 55 0.80 6.80 2.17
N CYS A 56 0.74 8.04 1.71
CA CYS A 56 0.94 8.36 0.28
C CYS A 56 2.32 7.90 -0.22
N ASN A 57 3.39 8.26 0.49
CA ASN A 57 4.74 7.85 0.12
C ASN A 57 4.95 6.35 0.33
N CYS A 58 4.32 5.80 1.36
CA CYS A 58 4.35 4.38 1.62
C CYS A 58 3.77 3.59 0.45
N PHE A 59 2.65 4.04 -0.10
CA PHE A 59 2.02 3.38 -1.24
C PHE A 59 2.96 3.31 -2.44
N ILE A 60 3.63 4.40 -2.76
CA ILE A 60 4.58 4.44 -3.88
C ILE A 60 5.71 3.43 -3.66
N ASN A 61 6.30 3.43 -2.47
CA ASN A 61 7.35 2.48 -2.11
C ASN A 61 6.84 1.03 -2.16
N TRP A 62 5.60 0.81 -1.73
CA TRP A 62 4.99 -0.52 -1.79
C TRP A 62 4.86 -1.01 -3.23
N CYS A 63 4.51 -0.13 -4.16
CA CYS A 63 4.43 -0.49 -5.58
C CYS A 63 5.79 -0.94 -6.11
N PHE A 64 6.87 -0.25 -5.74
CA PHE A 64 8.22 -0.67 -6.10
C PHE A 64 8.59 -2.00 -5.46
N LEU A 65 8.19 -2.21 -4.20
CA LEU A 65 8.42 -3.48 -3.52
C LEU A 65 7.78 -4.63 -4.28
N LYS A 66 6.53 -4.47 -4.71
CA LYS A 66 5.81 -5.53 -5.45
C LYS A 66 6.35 -5.71 -6.85
N ALA A 67 6.84 -4.65 -7.48
CA ALA A 67 7.37 -4.74 -8.83
C ALA A 67 8.74 -5.41 -8.87
N TYR A 68 9.59 -5.14 -7.89
CA TYR A 68 11.00 -5.51 -7.96
C TYR A 68 11.50 -6.24 -6.71
N GLY A 69 10.65 -6.48 -5.72
CA GLY A 69 11.02 -7.17 -4.50
C GLY A 69 11.73 -6.31 -3.47
N LYS A 70 11.85 -5.01 -3.73
CA LYS A 70 12.45 -4.07 -2.78
C LYS A 70 11.99 -2.65 -3.08
N ALA A 71 11.91 -1.85 -2.06
CA ALA A 71 11.54 -0.44 -2.19
C ALA A 71 12.76 0.41 -2.55
#